data_5db37e93726099b8d234828d5131cfa9
#
_entry.id   5db37e93726099b8d234828d5131cfa9
#
_cell.length_a   1.000
_cell.length_b   1.000
_cell.length_c   1.000
_cell.angle_alpha   90.00
_cell.angle_beta   90.00
_cell.angle_gamma   90.00
#
_symmetry.space_group_name_H-M   'P 1'
#
loop_
_entity.id
_entity.type
_entity.pdbx_description
1 polymer ?
#
loop_
_entity_poly.entity_id
_entity_poly.type
_entity_poly.pdbx_seq_one_letter_code
_entity_poly.pdbx_strand_id
1 'polypeptide(L)'
;MYDTSLAKDEFRKWSRSYDKSILQLLLFGPSHRAIIRRLQARFGDSPFNVLDIGCGTGVFAERIRARFPNAEVWGIDLVAAMLDKGRERFQAHDGRIIPIQGDSERLPFANAGFDVVTCCNSFHHYPDQGRAVDEMRRVLAPGGELMLIDGYRDGLWGRLIYDVCVAGVEGEVHHCSARRFRDLFHASGLIELSQKVHRGFAPCLLNRATAPAIIPMPHIAAGVESGHRVMAKSEHRQRN
;
A
#
# COMPACT_ATOMS: atom_id res chain seq x y z
N MET A 1 -6.81 -20.15 -9.32
CA MET A 1 -6.44 -18.92 -10.07
C MET A 1 -7.55 -17.92 -9.79
N TYR A 2 -7.28 -16.88 -9.00
CA TYR A 2 -8.28 -15.86 -8.64
C TYR A 2 -8.73 -15.14 -9.90
N ASP A 3 -10.04 -15.11 -10.15
CA ASP A 3 -10.60 -14.45 -11.34
C ASP A 3 -10.82 -12.97 -11.05
N THR A 4 -9.83 -12.16 -11.41
CA THR A 4 -9.90 -10.68 -11.31
C THR A 4 -11.05 -10.09 -12.13
N SER A 5 -11.67 -10.84 -13.05
CA SER A 5 -12.80 -10.37 -13.85
C SER A 5 -14.09 -10.30 -13.03
N LEU A 6 -14.32 -11.25 -12.13
CA LEU A 6 -15.49 -11.27 -11.24
C LEU A 6 -15.43 -10.11 -10.23
N ALA A 7 -14.26 -9.88 -9.62
CA ALA A 7 -14.07 -8.73 -8.72
C ALA A 7 -14.33 -7.39 -9.43
N LYS A 8 -13.86 -7.23 -10.69
CA LYS A 8 -14.12 -6.03 -11.49
C LYS A 8 -15.61 -5.81 -11.79
N ASP A 9 -16.36 -6.86 -12.05
CA ASP A 9 -17.80 -6.76 -12.37
C ASP A 9 -18.64 -6.47 -11.13
N GLU A 10 -18.30 -6.99 -9.98
CA GLU A 10 -18.96 -6.67 -8.70
C GLU A 10 -18.68 -5.23 -8.28
N PHE A 11 -17.42 -4.77 -8.33
CA PHE A 11 -17.08 -3.37 -8.07
C PHE A 11 -17.74 -2.39 -9.04
N ARG A 12 -17.96 -2.77 -10.30
CA ARG A 12 -18.69 -1.95 -11.26
C ARG A 12 -20.16 -1.78 -10.87
N LYS A 13 -20.81 -2.78 -10.28
CA LYS A 13 -22.18 -2.68 -9.76
C LYS A 13 -22.22 -1.80 -8.51
N TRP A 14 -21.25 -1.95 -7.61
CA TRP A 14 -21.15 -1.19 -6.37
C TRP A 14 -20.81 0.28 -6.58
N SER A 15 -20.05 0.61 -7.60
CA SER A 15 -19.67 1.99 -7.88
C SER A 15 -20.86 2.94 -7.95
N ARG A 16 -22.06 2.46 -8.34
CA ARG A 16 -23.25 3.31 -8.51
C ARG A 16 -23.82 3.87 -7.19
N SER A 17 -23.66 3.20 -6.06
CA SER A 17 -24.19 3.61 -4.75
C SER A 17 -23.11 3.93 -3.70
N TYR A 18 -21.83 3.72 -4.03
CA TYR A 18 -20.72 3.72 -3.11
C TYR A 18 -20.53 5.04 -2.36
N ASP A 19 -20.56 6.20 -3.02
CA ASP A 19 -20.27 7.52 -2.43
C ASP A 19 -21.38 8.11 -1.54
N LYS A 20 -22.61 7.62 -1.66
CA LYS A 20 -23.77 8.19 -0.94
C LYS A 20 -24.15 7.43 0.32
N SER A 21 -23.41 6.38 0.65
CA SER A 21 -23.70 5.55 1.81
C SER A 21 -23.24 6.24 3.10
N ILE A 22 -24.18 6.54 4.01
CA ILE A 22 -23.88 6.90 5.40
C ILE A 22 -22.97 5.85 6.04
N LEU A 23 -23.06 4.61 5.58
CA LEU A 23 -22.22 3.50 6.00
C LEU A 23 -20.74 3.78 5.72
N GLN A 24 -20.39 4.37 4.55
CA GLN A 24 -19.02 4.79 4.24
C GLN A 24 -18.46 5.80 5.25
N LEU A 25 -19.25 6.81 5.60
CA LEU A 25 -18.82 7.82 6.56
C LEU A 25 -18.59 7.21 7.94
N LEU A 26 -19.44 6.26 8.35
CA LEU A 26 -19.34 5.58 9.65
C LEU A 26 -18.22 4.54 9.68
N LEU A 27 -18.02 3.79 8.59
CA LEU A 27 -16.99 2.74 8.51
C LEU A 27 -15.60 3.31 8.25
N PHE A 28 -15.47 4.20 7.25
CA PHE A 28 -14.15 4.69 6.80
C PHE A 28 -13.74 6.02 7.46
N GLY A 29 -14.70 6.79 7.97
CA GLY A 29 -14.39 8.06 8.63
C GLY A 29 -13.39 7.98 9.79
N PRO A 30 -13.51 7.01 10.71
CA PRO A 30 -12.53 6.83 11.80
C PRO A 30 -11.13 6.47 11.30
N SER A 31 -11.04 5.60 10.28
CA SER A 31 -9.80 5.18 9.62
C SER A 31 -9.06 6.36 9.02
N HIS A 32 -9.74 7.11 8.17
CA HIS A 32 -9.19 8.30 7.53
C HIS A 32 -8.69 9.34 8.56
N ARG A 33 -9.49 9.60 9.61
CA ARG A 33 -9.09 10.55 10.68
C ARG A 33 -7.83 10.09 11.42
N ALA A 34 -7.65 8.79 11.62
CA ALA A 34 -6.47 8.26 12.30
C ALA A 34 -5.20 8.50 11.47
N ILE A 35 -5.27 8.24 10.16
CA ILE A 35 -4.15 8.49 9.25
C ILE A 35 -3.87 9.99 9.11
N ILE A 36 -4.89 10.82 8.89
CA ILE A 36 -4.73 12.29 8.80
C ILE A 36 -4.02 12.87 10.04
N ARG A 37 -4.39 12.43 11.25
CA ARG A 37 -3.71 12.84 12.49
C ARG A 37 -2.24 12.44 12.51
N ARG A 38 -1.92 11.26 12.00
CA ARG A 38 -0.53 10.80 11.92
C ARG A 38 0.27 11.62 10.92
N LEU A 39 -0.29 11.87 9.73
CA LEU A 39 0.33 12.74 8.71
C LEU A 39 0.58 14.14 9.27
N GLN A 40 -0.40 14.71 9.99
CA GLN A 40 -0.24 16.03 10.62
C GLN A 40 0.90 16.04 11.64
N ALA A 41 1.01 15.03 12.48
CA ALA A 41 2.08 14.94 13.47
C ALA A 41 3.47 14.74 12.84
N ARG A 42 3.53 14.15 11.63
CA ARG A 42 4.79 13.87 10.95
C ARG A 42 5.26 15.02 10.06
N PHE A 43 4.37 15.61 9.28
CA PHE A 43 4.72 16.56 8.24
C PHE A 43 4.31 18.00 8.55
N GLY A 44 3.28 18.21 9.40
CA GLY A 44 2.73 19.55 9.59
C GLY A 44 2.28 20.16 8.27
N ASP A 45 2.90 21.27 7.89
CA ASP A 45 2.66 21.97 6.63
C ASP A 45 3.78 21.72 5.58
N SER A 46 4.75 20.85 5.90
CA SER A 46 5.84 20.50 4.97
C SER A 46 5.29 19.72 3.77
N PRO A 47 5.89 19.88 2.57
CA PRO A 47 5.53 19.07 1.41
C PRO A 47 5.90 17.59 1.61
N PHE A 48 5.11 16.69 1.05
CA PHE A 48 5.39 15.26 1.01
C PHE A 48 4.63 14.58 -0.13
N ASN A 49 5.13 13.44 -0.58
CA ASN A 49 4.51 12.61 -1.60
C ASN A 49 3.80 11.42 -0.96
N VAL A 50 2.52 11.23 -1.27
CA VAL A 50 1.73 10.12 -0.76
C VAL A 50 1.10 9.32 -1.90
N LEU A 51 1.20 7.99 -1.80
CA LEU A 51 0.50 7.05 -2.66
C LEU A 51 -0.63 6.38 -1.88
N ASP A 52 -1.86 6.53 -2.37
CA ASP A 52 -3.05 5.85 -1.83
C ASP A 52 -3.40 4.64 -2.72
N ILE A 53 -3.22 3.43 -2.21
CA ILE A 53 -3.41 2.17 -2.95
C ILE A 53 -4.81 1.63 -2.68
N GLY A 54 -5.54 1.30 -3.76
CA GLY A 54 -6.97 1.01 -3.71
C GLY A 54 -7.77 2.26 -3.40
N CYS A 55 -7.43 3.38 -4.06
CA CYS A 55 -7.99 4.70 -3.77
C CYS A 55 -9.49 4.84 -4.11
N GLY A 56 -10.02 3.92 -4.89
CA GLY A 56 -11.42 3.94 -5.32
C GLY A 56 -11.81 5.24 -6.03
N THR A 57 -12.83 5.90 -5.53
CA THR A 57 -13.31 7.21 -6.05
C THR A 57 -12.51 8.41 -5.54
N GLY A 58 -11.40 8.19 -4.81
CA GLY A 58 -10.51 9.25 -4.34
C GLY A 58 -10.98 10.03 -3.11
N VAL A 59 -11.98 9.54 -2.37
CA VAL A 59 -12.49 10.22 -1.16
C VAL A 59 -11.39 10.46 -0.12
N PHE A 60 -10.49 9.52 0.07
CA PHE A 60 -9.40 9.69 1.02
C PHE A 60 -8.31 10.61 0.46
N ALA A 61 -7.94 10.45 -0.80
CA ALA A 61 -6.99 11.33 -1.49
C ALA A 61 -7.43 12.80 -1.41
N GLU A 62 -8.73 13.09 -1.64
CA GLU A 62 -9.30 14.42 -1.48
C GLU A 62 -9.16 14.95 -0.05
N ARG A 63 -9.41 14.13 0.98
CA ARG A 63 -9.23 14.52 2.39
C ARG A 63 -7.78 14.84 2.73
N ILE A 64 -6.83 14.07 2.21
CA ILE A 64 -5.40 14.36 2.35
C ILE A 64 -5.11 15.71 1.72
N ARG A 65 -5.52 15.92 0.47
CA ARG A 65 -5.25 17.15 -0.26
C ARG A 65 -5.87 18.39 0.38
N ALA A 66 -7.11 18.29 0.86
CA ALA A 66 -7.79 19.37 1.55
C ALA A 66 -7.08 19.76 2.87
N ARG A 67 -6.49 18.78 3.58
CA ARG A 67 -5.79 19.03 4.85
C ARG A 67 -4.34 19.44 4.67
N PHE A 68 -3.68 18.97 3.62
CA PHE A 68 -2.26 19.19 3.33
C PHE A 68 -2.08 19.82 1.94
N PRO A 69 -2.19 21.15 1.83
CA PRO A 69 -2.11 21.87 0.54
C PRO A 69 -0.78 21.71 -0.19
N ASN A 70 0.27 21.30 0.51
CA ASN A 70 1.61 21.11 -0.04
C ASN A 70 1.91 19.64 -0.38
N ALA A 71 0.98 18.71 -0.13
CA ALA A 71 1.16 17.30 -0.49
C ALA A 71 0.87 17.06 -1.98
N GLU A 72 1.66 16.19 -2.61
CA GLU A 72 1.30 15.54 -3.86
C GLU A 72 0.66 14.19 -3.57
N VAL A 73 -0.54 13.97 -4.09
CA VAL A 73 -1.34 12.77 -3.80
C VAL A 73 -1.50 11.95 -5.07
N TRP A 74 -1.01 10.74 -5.03
CA TRP A 74 -1.19 9.75 -6.09
C TRP A 74 -2.20 8.72 -5.61
N GLY A 75 -3.20 8.42 -6.44
CA GLY A 75 -4.19 7.39 -6.17
C GLY A 75 -4.11 6.30 -7.22
N ILE A 76 -3.94 5.03 -6.81
CA ILE A 76 -3.96 3.90 -7.73
C ILE A 76 -5.12 2.97 -7.40
N ASP A 77 -5.85 2.54 -8.44
CA ASP A 77 -6.92 1.57 -8.32
C ASP A 77 -6.93 0.63 -9.54
N LEU A 78 -7.29 -0.62 -9.33
CA LEU A 78 -7.39 -1.62 -10.39
C LEU A 78 -8.60 -1.37 -11.29
N VAL A 79 -9.66 -0.75 -10.74
CA VAL A 79 -10.97 -0.61 -11.37
C VAL A 79 -11.14 0.77 -11.98
N ALA A 80 -10.98 0.87 -13.30
CA ALA A 80 -11.11 2.13 -14.04
C ALA A 80 -12.42 2.87 -13.74
N ALA A 81 -13.53 2.14 -13.59
CA ALA A 81 -14.85 2.73 -13.30
C ALA A 81 -14.90 3.47 -11.95
N MET A 82 -14.05 3.08 -10.97
CA MET A 82 -13.91 3.80 -9.70
C MET A 82 -13.20 5.14 -9.91
N LEU A 83 -12.13 5.15 -10.68
CA LEU A 83 -11.39 6.36 -11.05
C LEU A 83 -12.24 7.31 -11.89
N ASP A 84 -12.98 6.79 -12.88
CA ASP A 84 -13.90 7.59 -13.69
C ASP A 84 -14.97 8.28 -12.84
N LYS A 85 -15.52 7.57 -11.86
CA LYS A 85 -16.48 8.14 -10.91
C LYS A 85 -15.87 9.21 -10.02
N GLY A 86 -14.59 9.07 -9.66
CA GLY A 86 -13.83 10.06 -8.87
C GLY A 86 -13.33 11.25 -9.69
N ARG A 87 -13.53 11.30 -11.00
CA ARG A 87 -12.92 12.26 -11.93
C ARG A 87 -13.10 13.72 -11.48
N GLU A 88 -14.29 14.14 -11.14
CA GLU A 88 -14.55 15.52 -10.67
C GLU A 88 -13.74 15.85 -9.42
N ARG A 89 -13.64 14.89 -8.49
CA ARG A 89 -12.86 15.01 -7.25
C ARG A 89 -11.37 15.15 -7.53
N PHE A 90 -10.84 14.34 -8.44
CA PHE A 90 -9.43 14.43 -8.85
C PHE A 90 -9.11 15.76 -9.52
N GLN A 91 -10.03 16.30 -10.32
CA GLN A 91 -9.86 17.58 -11.01
C GLN A 91 -10.04 18.80 -10.11
N ALA A 92 -10.77 18.68 -8.99
CA ALA A 92 -11.09 19.81 -8.10
C ALA A 92 -9.88 20.45 -7.38
N HIS A 93 -8.69 19.83 -7.45
CA HIS A 93 -7.50 20.23 -6.69
C HIS A 93 -6.29 20.58 -7.57
N ASP A 94 -6.53 21.28 -8.67
CA ASP A 94 -5.48 21.80 -9.58
C ASP A 94 -4.50 20.70 -10.08
N GLY A 95 -5.00 19.48 -10.31
CA GLY A 95 -4.20 18.36 -10.80
C GLY A 95 -3.20 17.78 -9.80
N ARG A 96 -3.29 18.15 -8.53
CA ARG A 96 -2.41 17.62 -7.46
C ARG A 96 -2.92 16.33 -6.81
N ILE A 97 -4.01 15.78 -7.30
CA ILE A 97 -4.44 14.40 -7.07
C ILE A 97 -4.34 13.69 -8.40
N ILE A 98 -3.41 12.75 -8.52
CA ILE A 98 -3.06 12.08 -9.76
C ILE A 98 -3.62 10.65 -9.72
N PRO A 99 -4.76 10.37 -10.39
CA PRO A 99 -5.32 9.04 -10.46
C PRO A 99 -4.58 8.19 -11.49
N ILE A 100 -4.28 6.94 -11.13
CA ILE A 100 -3.64 5.96 -12.01
C ILE A 100 -4.43 4.65 -11.95
N GLN A 101 -4.73 4.07 -13.10
CA GLN A 101 -5.20 2.69 -13.16
C GLN A 101 -4.01 1.74 -13.08
N GLY A 102 -4.02 0.80 -12.11
CA GLY A 102 -2.94 -0.16 -11.97
C GLY A 102 -3.20 -1.19 -10.90
N ASP A 103 -2.30 -2.16 -10.85
CA ASP A 103 -2.34 -3.29 -9.94
C ASP A 103 -1.44 -3.05 -8.74
N SER A 104 -1.95 -3.28 -7.52
CA SER A 104 -1.20 -3.18 -6.27
C SER A 104 -0.04 -4.18 -6.16
N GLU A 105 -0.13 -5.30 -6.88
CA GLU A 105 0.91 -6.33 -6.93
C GLU A 105 2.03 -6.01 -7.94
N ARG A 106 1.84 -4.95 -8.73
CA ARG A 106 2.81 -4.45 -9.72
C ARG A 106 2.66 -2.95 -9.93
N LEU A 107 3.13 -2.18 -8.98
CA LEU A 107 2.99 -0.73 -9.00
C LEU A 107 3.83 -0.07 -10.11
N PRO A 108 3.25 0.81 -10.94
CA PRO A 108 3.93 1.44 -12.07
C PRO A 108 4.80 2.63 -11.63
N PHE A 109 5.45 2.53 -10.49
CA PHE A 109 6.28 3.58 -9.90
C PHE A 109 7.72 3.11 -9.70
N ALA A 110 8.65 4.05 -9.75
CA ALA A 110 10.04 3.81 -9.38
C ALA A 110 10.19 3.47 -7.88
N ASN A 111 11.32 2.88 -7.52
CA ASN A 111 11.68 2.63 -6.13
C ASN A 111 11.83 3.95 -5.36
N ALA A 112 11.46 3.97 -4.09
CA ALA A 112 11.74 5.08 -3.18
C ALA A 112 11.13 6.43 -3.58
N GLY A 113 9.96 6.42 -4.24
CA GLY A 113 9.29 7.62 -4.75
C GLY A 113 8.36 8.32 -3.75
N PHE A 114 7.97 7.66 -2.65
CA PHE A 114 6.93 8.16 -1.76
C PHE A 114 7.37 8.22 -0.30
N ASP A 115 7.08 9.34 0.36
CA ASP A 115 7.29 9.50 1.80
C ASP A 115 6.28 8.68 2.62
N VAL A 116 5.09 8.48 2.04
CA VAL A 116 3.99 7.73 2.65
C VAL A 116 3.29 6.86 1.60
N VAL A 117 2.97 5.63 1.99
CA VAL A 117 2.02 4.77 1.28
C VAL A 117 0.84 4.50 2.21
N THR A 118 -0.38 4.68 1.71
CA THR A 118 -1.61 4.36 2.42
C THR A 118 -2.38 3.26 1.67
N CYS A 119 -3.08 2.42 2.43
CA CYS A 119 -4.03 1.45 1.90
C CYS A 119 -5.20 1.36 2.90
N CYS A 120 -6.38 1.81 2.47
CA CYS A 120 -7.54 1.97 3.33
C CYS A 120 -8.68 1.07 2.92
N ASN A 121 -8.94 -0.01 3.66
CA ASN A 121 -10.10 -0.90 3.48
C ASN A 121 -10.21 -1.48 2.05
N SER A 122 -9.08 -1.84 1.47
CA SER A 122 -8.99 -2.47 0.15
C SER A 122 -8.08 -3.71 0.14
N PHE A 123 -7.23 -3.86 1.15
CA PHE A 123 -6.21 -4.90 1.21
C PHE A 123 -6.77 -6.32 1.23
N HIS A 124 -7.95 -6.52 1.83
CA HIS A 124 -8.64 -7.82 1.87
C HIS A 124 -9.09 -8.32 0.49
N HIS A 125 -9.09 -7.47 -0.53
CA HIS A 125 -9.39 -7.84 -1.92
C HIS A 125 -8.15 -8.28 -2.72
N TYR A 126 -6.93 -8.15 -2.17
CA TYR A 126 -5.72 -8.42 -2.94
C TYR A 126 -5.43 -9.93 -2.98
N PRO A 127 -5.28 -10.51 -4.19
CA PRO A 127 -5.02 -11.93 -4.37
C PRO A 127 -3.69 -12.37 -3.74
N ASP A 128 -2.60 -11.63 -4.01
CA ASP A 128 -1.30 -11.85 -3.40
C ASP A 128 -0.92 -10.69 -2.47
N GLN A 129 -1.39 -10.79 -1.23
CA GLN A 129 -1.13 -9.80 -0.19
C GLN A 129 0.36 -9.61 0.11
N GLY A 130 1.16 -10.68 -0.01
CA GLY A 130 2.60 -10.62 0.20
C GLY A 130 3.26 -9.74 -0.84
N ARG A 131 2.99 -10.02 -2.10
CA ARG A 131 3.50 -9.23 -3.22
C ARG A 131 3.05 -7.77 -3.18
N ALA A 132 1.81 -7.51 -2.79
CA ALA A 132 1.33 -6.14 -2.62
C ALA A 132 2.12 -5.38 -1.54
N VAL A 133 2.42 -6.02 -0.39
CA VAL A 133 3.25 -5.40 0.67
C VAL A 133 4.69 -5.20 0.19
N ASP A 134 5.27 -6.12 -0.58
CA ASP A 134 6.61 -5.96 -1.16
C ASP A 134 6.66 -4.75 -2.11
N GLU A 135 5.65 -4.56 -2.94
CA GLU A 135 5.53 -3.40 -3.82
C GLU A 135 5.32 -2.09 -3.03
N MET A 136 4.46 -2.10 -2.00
CA MET A 136 4.30 -0.97 -1.07
C MET A 136 5.64 -0.59 -0.43
N ARG A 137 6.42 -1.60 0.01
CA ARG A 137 7.75 -1.37 0.57
C ARG A 137 8.73 -0.83 -0.46
N ARG A 138 8.71 -1.35 -1.69
CA ARG A 138 9.61 -0.96 -2.77
C ARG A 138 9.47 0.52 -3.15
N VAL A 139 8.25 1.02 -3.21
CA VAL A 139 7.98 2.40 -3.61
C VAL A 139 8.16 3.42 -2.49
N LEU A 140 8.24 2.98 -1.23
CA LEU A 140 8.53 3.85 -0.09
C LEU A 140 9.96 4.34 -0.11
N ALA A 141 10.16 5.63 0.09
CA ALA A 141 11.44 6.24 0.33
C ALA A 141 12.10 5.68 1.60
N PRO A 142 13.44 5.71 1.73
CA PRO A 142 14.12 5.40 2.99
C PRO A 142 13.55 6.23 4.14
N GLY A 143 13.13 5.57 5.23
CA GLY A 143 12.42 6.20 6.35
C GLY A 143 10.96 6.55 6.05
N GLY A 144 10.44 6.22 4.87
CA GLY A 144 9.01 6.38 4.52
C GLY A 144 8.10 5.48 5.35
N GLU A 145 6.82 5.84 5.48
CA GLU A 145 5.87 5.14 6.35
C GLU A 145 4.73 4.49 5.56
N LEU A 146 4.51 3.19 5.77
CA LEU A 146 3.32 2.48 5.35
C LEU A 146 2.24 2.62 6.43
N MET A 147 1.03 3.02 6.03
CA MET A 147 -0.16 3.05 6.87
C MET A 147 -1.27 2.23 6.21
N LEU A 148 -1.44 1.00 6.66
CA LEU A 148 -2.45 0.09 6.15
C LEU A 148 -3.54 -0.12 7.20
N ILE A 149 -4.79 0.19 6.86
CA ILE A 149 -5.94 -0.03 7.72
C ILE A 149 -6.96 -0.90 7.03
N ASP A 150 -7.38 -1.96 7.72
CA ASP A 150 -8.36 -2.92 7.21
C ASP A 150 -9.19 -3.51 8.34
N GLY A 151 -10.19 -4.34 8.02
CA GLY A 151 -11.06 -4.98 8.97
C GLY A 151 -10.31 -5.75 10.06
N TYR A 152 -10.69 -5.54 11.33
CA TYR A 152 -10.12 -6.27 12.47
C TYR A 152 -10.95 -7.50 12.82
N ARG A 153 -10.45 -8.67 12.42
CA ARG A 153 -11.14 -9.96 12.53
C ARG A 153 -10.84 -10.74 13.82
N ASP A 154 -9.77 -10.42 14.58
CA ASP A 154 -9.30 -11.27 15.69
C ASP A 154 -10.25 -11.29 16.91
N GLY A 155 -11.19 -10.35 16.99
CA GLY A 155 -12.22 -10.33 18.03
C GLY A 155 -13.52 -11.02 17.59
N LEU A 156 -14.31 -11.54 18.55
CA LEU A 156 -15.61 -12.20 18.25
C LEU A 156 -16.56 -11.30 17.44
N TRP A 157 -16.64 -10.04 17.81
CA TRP A 157 -17.47 -9.06 17.10
C TRP A 157 -16.96 -8.79 15.68
N GLY A 158 -15.64 -8.66 15.50
CA GLY A 158 -15.03 -8.50 14.19
C GLY A 158 -15.28 -9.71 13.28
N ARG A 159 -15.18 -10.93 13.82
CA ARG A 159 -15.53 -12.14 13.06
C ARG A 159 -16.98 -12.13 12.60
N LEU A 160 -17.91 -11.79 13.48
CA LEU A 160 -19.33 -11.73 13.11
C LEU A 160 -19.57 -10.70 11.98
N ILE A 161 -19.00 -9.51 12.09
CA ILE A 161 -19.18 -8.45 11.07
C ILE A 161 -18.54 -8.86 9.74
N TYR A 162 -17.27 -9.28 9.74
CA TYR A 162 -16.53 -9.52 8.50
C TYR A 162 -16.78 -10.87 7.87
N ASP A 163 -16.95 -11.93 8.66
CA ASP A 163 -17.17 -13.28 8.12
C ASP A 163 -18.63 -13.54 7.74
N VAL A 164 -19.60 -12.78 8.29
CA VAL A 164 -21.02 -12.98 8.02
C VAL A 164 -21.62 -11.81 7.23
N CYS A 165 -21.45 -10.57 7.72
CA CYS A 165 -22.12 -9.43 7.09
C CYS A 165 -21.37 -8.93 5.85
N VAL A 166 -20.04 -8.84 5.90
CA VAL A 166 -19.23 -8.31 4.79
C VAL A 166 -19.03 -9.38 3.72
N ALA A 167 -18.66 -10.60 4.08
CA ALA A 167 -18.49 -11.70 3.12
C ALA A 167 -19.75 -11.99 2.31
N GLY A 168 -20.93 -11.83 2.91
CA GLY A 168 -22.21 -11.97 2.20
C GLY A 168 -22.49 -10.90 1.14
N VAL A 169 -21.76 -9.78 1.18
CA VAL A 169 -21.97 -8.62 0.30
C VAL A 169 -20.80 -8.42 -0.67
N GLU A 170 -19.56 -8.68 -0.24
CA GLU A 170 -18.33 -8.39 -1.01
C GLU A 170 -17.73 -9.63 -1.70
N GLY A 171 -18.31 -10.82 -1.53
CA GLY A 171 -17.82 -12.05 -2.14
C GLY A 171 -16.57 -12.61 -1.42
N GLU A 172 -15.61 -13.17 -2.19
CA GLU A 172 -14.37 -13.70 -1.62
C GLU A 172 -13.45 -12.58 -1.13
N VAL A 173 -13.36 -12.43 0.20
CA VAL A 173 -12.49 -11.45 0.87
C VAL A 173 -11.53 -12.15 1.82
N HIS A 174 -10.28 -11.68 1.86
CA HIS A 174 -9.21 -12.27 2.66
C HIS A 174 -8.77 -11.32 3.78
N HIS A 175 -9.61 -11.15 4.81
CA HIS A 175 -9.24 -10.33 5.96
C HIS A 175 -8.08 -10.95 6.74
N CYS A 176 -7.06 -10.14 7.01
CA CYS A 176 -5.89 -10.54 7.77
C CYS A 176 -6.11 -10.43 9.27
N SER A 177 -5.56 -11.39 10.03
CA SER A 177 -5.35 -11.24 11.47
C SER A 177 -4.22 -10.23 11.76
N ALA A 178 -4.18 -9.67 12.97
CA ALA A 178 -3.07 -8.82 13.39
C ALA A 178 -1.71 -9.54 13.28
N ARG A 179 -1.67 -10.84 13.55
CA ARG A 179 -0.47 -11.67 13.36
C ARG A 179 -0.07 -11.75 11.89
N ARG A 180 -1.02 -12.01 10.99
CA ARG A 180 -0.73 -12.11 9.56
C ARG A 180 -0.15 -10.80 8.99
N PHE A 181 -0.67 -9.65 9.42
CA PHE A 181 -0.09 -8.36 9.04
C PHE A 181 1.36 -8.22 9.52
N ARG A 182 1.67 -8.62 10.78
CA ARG A 182 3.05 -8.61 11.27
C ARG A 182 3.97 -9.47 10.43
N ASP A 183 3.53 -10.69 10.13
CA ASP A 183 4.33 -11.64 9.35
C ASP A 183 4.61 -11.09 7.94
N LEU A 184 3.62 -10.51 7.26
CA LEU A 184 3.76 -9.87 5.95
C LEU A 184 4.73 -8.69 5.99
N PHE A 185 4.60 -7.81 6.98
CA PHE A 185 5.45 -6.62 7.09
C PHE A 185 6.90 -6.99 7.41
N HIS A 186 7.11 -7.96 8.28
CA HIS A 186 8.46 -8.46 8.57
C HIS A 186 9.08 -9.15 7.35
N ALA A 187 8.32 -9.96 6.62
CA ALA A 187 8.81 -10.65 5.42
C ALA A 187 9.26 -9.65 4.34
N SER A 188 8.58 -8.52 4.19
CA SER A 188 8.95 -7.46 3.25
C SER A 188 10.07 -6.52 3.75
N GLY A 189 10.60 -6.74 4.96
CA GLY A 189 11.68 -5.92 5.54
C GLY A 189 11.23 -4.56 6.08
N LEU A 190 9.96 -4.38 6.36
CA LEU A 190 9.45 -3.21 7.09
C LEU A 190 9.80 -3.32 8.59
N ILE A 191 10.10 -2.19 9.20
CA ILE A 191 10.52 -2.06 10.60
C ILE A 191 9.58 -1.18 11.41
N GLU A 192 9.78 -1.09 12.73
CA GLU A 192 9.01 -0.22 13.65
C GLU A 192 7.49 -0.44 13.57
N LEU A 193 7.06 -1.69 13.44
CA LEU A 193 5.65 -2.02 13.31
C LEU A 193 4.85 -1.62 14.57
N SER A 194 3.80 -0.85 14.35
CA SER A 194 2.80 -0.47 15.33
C SER A 194 1.41 -0.87 14.87
N GLN A 195 0.65 -1.52 15.74
CA GLN A 195 -0.73 -1.95 15.47
C GLN A 195 -1.70 -1.32 16.45
N LYS A 196 -2.78 -0.72 15.94
CA LYS A 196 -3.82 -0.09 16.77
C LYS A 196 -5.21 -0.48 16.29
N VAL A 197 -5.99 -1.08 17.19
CA VAL A 197 -7.40 -1.39 16.94
C VAL A 197 -8.25 -0.15 17.13
N HIS A 198 -8.99 0.23 16.10
CA HIS A 198 -10.05 1.23 16.15
C HIS A 198 -11.37 0.52 16.38
N ARG A 199 -11.87 0.62 17.60
CA ARG A 199 -13.15 0.03 18.00
C ARG A 199 -14.30 0.88 17.48
N GLY A 200 -15.33 0.23 16.94
CA GLY A 200 -16.55 0.85 16.41
C GLY A 200 -17.53 -0.24 16.01
N PHE A 201 -18.55 0.12 15.27
CA PHE A 201 -19.51 -0.86 14.73
C PHE A 201 -18.78 -1.90 13.85
N ALA A 202 -17.92 -1.45 12.97
CA ALA A 202 -16.98 -2.30 12.24
C ALA A 202 -15.55 -1.99 12.73
N PRO A 203 -14.96 -2.87 13.56
CA PRO A 203 -13.63 -2.62 14.11
C PRO A 203 -12.57 -2.75 13.02
N CYS A 204 -11.63 -1.81 12.98
CA CYS A 204 -10.53 -1.80 12.02
C CYS A 204 -9.17 -1.86 12.73
N LEU A 205 -8.19 -2.46 12.08
CA LEU A 205 -6.80 -2.51 12.52
C LEU A 205 -5.94 -1.57 11.67
N LEU A 206 -5.39 -0.53 12.28
CA LEU A 206 -4.37 0.30 11.66
C LEU A 206 -3.00 -0.31 11.94
N ASN A 207 -2.33 -0.70 10.88
CA ASN A 207 -0.94 -1.14 10.88
C ASN A 207 -0.08 -0.01 10.34
N ARG A 208 1.00 0.32 11.04
CA ARG A 208 2.01 1.29 10.58
C ARG A 208 3.37 0.66 10.67
N ALA A 209 4.19 0.86 9.65
CA ALA A 209 5.56 0.40 9.65
C ALA A 209 6.42 1.36 8.82
N THR A 210 7.71 1.33 9.04
CA THR A 210 8.68 2.23 8.41
C THR A 210 9.58 1.45 7.47
N ALA A 211 9.85 2.00 6.29
CA ALA A 211 10.90 1.50 5.42
C ALA A 211 12.27 1.80 6.05
N PRO A 212 13.22 0.85 6.11
CA PRO A 212 14.57 1.12 6.62
C PRO A 212 15.20 2.36 5.97
N ALA A 213 15.87 3.19 6.76
CA ALA A 213 16.54 4.39 6.27
C ALA A 213 17.75 4.06 5.38
N ILE A 214 18.31 2.86 5.55
CA ILE A 214 19.38 2.33 4.71
C ILE A 214 18.75 1.22 3.86
N ILE A 215 18.78 1.35 2.53
CA ILE A 215 18.45 0.25 1.64
C ILE A 215 19.57 -0.77 1.79
N PRO A 216 19.32 -2.01 2.26
CA PRO A 216 20.34 -3.03 2.25
C PRO A 216 20.80 -3.19 0.81
N MET A 217 22.09 -2.98 0.54
CA MET A 217 22.66 -3.32 -0.76
C MET A 217 22.32 -4.79 -1.05
N PRO A 218 21.84 -5.15 -2.23
CA PRO A 218 21.65 -6.54 -2.56
C PRO A 218 22.98 -7.24 -2.31
N HIS A 219 22.95 -8.34 -1.56
CA HIS A 219 24.13 -9.17 -1.35
C HIS A 219 24.61 -9.60 -2.76
N ILE A 220 25.65 -8.91 -3.24
CA ILE A 220 26.43 -9.43 -4.37
C ILE A 220 27.05 -10.70 -3.78
N ALA A 221 26.51 -11.84 -4.15
CA ALA A 221 27.12 -13.13 -3.84
C ALA A 221 28.56 -13.03 -4.31
N ALA A 222 29.49 -13.08 -3.36
CA ALA A 222 30.91 -13.10 -3.65
C ALA A 222 31.16 -14.28 -4.58
N GLY A 223 31.27 -14.00 -5.87
CA GLY A 223 31.71 -14.97 -6.86
C GLY A 223 33.09 -15.41 -6.48
N VAL A 224 33.21 -16.70 -6.25
CA VAL A 224 34.44 -17.42 -5.99
C VAL A 224 35.42 -17.10 -7.10
N GLU A 225 36.41 -16.26 -6.81
CA GLU A 225 37.63 -16.17 -7.60
C GLU A 225 38.44 -17.45 -7.34
N SER A 226 38.24 -18.45 -8.21
CA SER A 226 39.20 -19.54 -8.34
C SER A 226 40.41 -19.02 -9.11
N GLY A 227 41.51 -18.89 -8.39
CA GLY A 227 42.78 -18.47 -8.92
C GLY A 227 43.26 -19.31 -10.12
N HIS A 228 43.66 -18.62 -11.16
CA HIS A 228 44.63 -19.14 -12.09
C HIS A 228 45.91 -18.31 -12.02
N ARG A 229 46.82 -18.84 -11.24
CA ARG A 229 48.22 -18.41 -11.16
C ARG A 229 48.90 -18.85 -12.48
N VAL A 230 49.07 -17.93 -13.41
CA VAL A 230 49.95 -18.17 -14.55
C VAL A 230 51.37 -17.79 -14.13
N MET A 231 52.21 -18.82 -14.00
CA MET A 231 53.64 -18.73 -13.80
C MET A 231 54.31 -18.13 -15.02
N ALA A 232 54.99 -17.02 -14.82
CA ALA A 232 55.96 -16.50 -15.77
C ALA A 232 57.21 -17.43 -15.73
N LYS A 233 57.57 -18.02 -16.85
CA LYS A 233 58.89 -18.55 -17.10
C LYS A 233 59.60 -17.64 -18.05
N SER A 234 60.64 -17.00 -17.52
CA SER A 234 61.74 -16.44 -18.26
C SER A 234 62.58 -17.53 -18.90
N GLU A 235 62.90 -17.45 -20.18
CA GLU A 235 64.15 -18.06 -20.67
C GLU A 235 64.73 -17.19 -21.84
N HIS A 236 65.88 -16.85 -21.55
CA HIS A 236 66.99 -16.23 -22.27
C HIS A 236 67.55 -17.15 -23.40
N ARG A 237 67.97 -16.61 -24.48
CA ARG A 237 69.16 -16.89 -25.33
C ARG A 237 68.87 -16.81 -26.80
N GLN A 238 69.49 -15.86 -27.44
CA GLN A 238 70.83 -15.77 -28.07
C GLN A 238 70.84 -16.23 -29.54
N ARG A 239 71.32 -15.29 -30.37
CA ARG A 239 72.14 -15.47 -31.59
C ARG A 239 71.47 -16.02 -32.84
N ASN A 240 71.44 -15.35 -33.92
CA ASN A 240 72.45 -14.80 -34.85
C ASN A 240 71.80 -13.71 -35.68
#